data_90c249c67410fbab626dfa6e9c767237
#
_entry.id   90c249c67410fbab626dfa6e9c767237
#
_cell.length_a   1.000
_cell.length_b   1.000
_cell.length_c   1.000
_cell.angle_alpha   90.00
_cell.angle_beta   90.00
_cell.angle_gamma   90.00
#
_symmetry.space_group_name_H-M   'P 1'
#
loop_
_entity.id
_entity.type
_entity.pdbx_description
1 polymer ?
#
loop_
_entity_poly.entity_id
_entity_poly.type
_entity_poly.pdbx_seq_one_letter_code
_entity_poly.pdbx_strand_id
1 'polypeptide(L)'
;MKRRVFLAAALPVALAACGAENIWASDERVRAARYVSPEPPSITLFTVIGIPRGEGGHSALMINGSQRVIYDPAGSWQHPNIPERGDVLYGITDNFKNFYIDYHARETYWVAEDTIRVPLDVA
;
A
#
# COMPACT_ATOMS: atom_id res chain seq x y z
N MET A 1 57.99 6.54 30.06
CA MET A 1 56.69 5.90 29.85
C MET A 1 55.85 6.77 28.93
N LYS A 2 55.67 6.39 27.64
CA LYS A 2 54.83 7.13 26.68
C LYS A 2 53.44 6.55 26.74
N ARG A 3 52.45 7.29 27.29
CA ARG A 3 51.03 6.93 27.24
C ARG A 3 50.52 7.11 25.79
N ARG A 4 50.19 6.01 25.15
CA ARG A 4 49.46 6.02 23.88
C ARG A 4 47.99 6.25 24.18
N VAL A 5 47.49 7.44 23.82
CA VAL A 5 46.06 7.76 23.82
C VAL A 5 45.49 7.15 22.55
N PHE A 6 44.64 6.12 22.68
CA PHE A 6 43.82 5.62 21.59
C PHE A 6 42.58 6.52 21.46
N LEU A 7 42.57 7.37 20.45
CA LEU A 7 41.34 8.03 20.02
C LEU A 7 40.47 6.98 19.28
N ALA A 8 39.45 6.48 19.97
CA ALA A 8 38.39 5.75 19.33
C ALA A 8 37.53 6.75 18.56
N ALA A 9 37.71 6.82 17.25
CA ALA A 9 36.81 7.54 16.37
C ALA A 9 35.51 6.75 16.29
N ALA A 10 34.47 7.18 17.02
CA ALA A 10 33.11 6.69 16.83
C ALA A 10 32.62 7.23 15.50
N LEU A 11 32.56 6.37 14.48
CA LEU A 11 31.80 6.67 13.25
C LEU A 11 30.32 6.77 13.64
N PRO A 12 29.62 7.86 13.29
CA PRO A 12 28.17 7.87 13.36
C PRO A 12 27.64 6.89 12.30
N VAL A 13 27.09 5.77 12.73
CA VAL A 13 26.27 4.93 11.88
C VAL A 13 25.01 5.75 11.55
N ALA A 14 24.99 6.37 10.40
CA ALA A 14 23.77 6.96 9.87
C ALA A 14 22.80 5.79 9.61
N LEU A 15 21.86 5.61 10.53
CA LEU A 15 20.67 4.83 10.28
C LEU A 15 19.91 5.56 9.16
N ALA A 16 20.18 5.17 7.92
CA ALA A 16 19.30 5.50 6.80
C ALA A 16 17.98 4.80 7.10
N ALA A 17 17.04 5.50 7.76
CA ALA A 17 15.65 5.11 7.73
C ALA A 17 15.29 5.07 6.25
N CYS A 18 14.97 3.89 5.72
CA CYS A 18 14.28 3.75 4.46
C CYS A 18 12.87 4.35 4.66
N GLY A 19 12.79 5.67 4.66
CA GLY A 19 11.53 6.38 4.53
C GLY A 19 11.14 6.24 3.06
N ALA A 20 10.05 5.51 2.77
CA ALA A 20 9.38 5.65 1.51
C ALA A 20 9.12 7.14 1.28
N GLU A 21 9.40 7.65 0.08
CA GLU A 21 9.10 9.04 -0.24
C GLU A 21 7.61 9.29 0.03
N ASN A 22 7.32 10.35 0.78
CA ASN A 22 5.94 10.71 1.09
C ASN A 22 5.29 11.31 -0.17
N ILE A 23 4.66 10.46 -0.96
CA ILE A 23 3.96 10.86 -2.18
C ILE A 23 2.66 11.57 -1.79
N TRP A 24 2.44 12.74 -2.35
CA TRP A 24 1.23 13.52 -2.09
C TRP A 24 0.67 14.14 -3.38
N ALA A 25 -0.27 13.44 -4.00
CA ALA A 25 -0.94 13.90 -5.19
C ALA A 25 -1.75 15.19 -4.93
N SER A 26 -1.86 16.08 -5.92
CA SER A 26 -2.66 17.29 -5.81
C SER A 26 -4.15 17.00 -5.66
N ASP A 27 -4.91 17.94 -5.08
CA ASP A 27 -6.37 17.84 -4.96
C ASP A 27 -7.05 17.68 -6.31
N GLU A 28 -6.52 18.31 -7.34
CA GLU A 28 -7.04 18.21 -8.70
C GLU A 28 -6.90 16.76 -9.22
N ARG A 29 -5.73 16.14 -9.07
CA ARG A 29 -5.52 14.75 -9.50
C ARG A 29 -6.41 13.78 -8.75
N VAL A 30 -6.54 13.94 -7.42
CA VAL A 30 -7.40 13.07 -6.60
C VAL A 30 -8.87 13.22 -7.01
N ARG A 31 -9.36 14.44 -7.23
CA ARG A 31 -10.74 14.68 -7.69
C ARG A 31 -10.98 14.12 -9.09
N ALA A 32 -10.04 14.30 -10.01
CA ALA A 32 -10.16 13.80 -11.38
C ALA A 32 -10.18 12.27 -11.46
N ALA A 33 -9.47 11.60 -10.56
CA ALA A 33 -9.42 10.15 -10.49
C ALA A 33 -10.59 9.52 -9.73
N ARG A 34 -11.45 10.32 -9.09
CA ARG A 34 -12.54 9.80 -8.24
C ARG A 34 -13.38 8.75 -8.95
N TYR A 35 -13.45 7.57 -8.37
CA TYR A 35 -14.25 6.46 -8.87
C TYR A 35 -15.24 5.98 -7.80
N VAL A 36 -16.51 5.90 -8.17
CA VAL A 36 -17.58 5.35 -7.34
C VAL A 36 -18.01 4.04 -7.96
N SER A 37 -17.83 2.95 -7.23
CA SER A 37 -18.26 1.63 -7.68
C SER A 37 -19.78 1.50 -7.60
N PRO A 38 -20.42 0.79 -8.54
CA PRO A 38 -21.83 0.42 -8.43
C PRO A 38 -22.10 -0.68 -7.39
N GLU A 39 -21.06 -1.32 -6.88
CA GLU A 39 -21.18 -2.36 -5.86
C GLU A 39 -21.55 -1.78 -4.50
N PRO A 40 -22.23 -2.57 -3.62
CA PRO A 40 -22.53 -2.16 -2.26
C PRO A 40 -21.27 -1.79 -1.47
N PRO A 41 -21.39 -0.89 -0.46
CA PRO A 41 -20.27 -0.55 0.41
C PRO A 41 -19.64 -1.78 1.05
N SER A 42 -18.30 -1.83 1.02
CA SER A 42 -17.54 -2.99 1.49
C SER A 42 -16.11 -2.62 1.86
N ILE A 43 -15.50 -3.47 2.67
CA ILE A 43 -14.05 -3.45 2.94
C ILE A 43 -13.50 -4.81 2.52
N THR A 44 -12.47 -4.81 1.69
CA THR A 44 -11.77 -6.02 1.27
C THR A 44 -10.35 -6.00 1.81
N LEU A 45 -9.98 -7.03 2.59
CA LEU A 45 -8.60 -7.28 2.95
C LEU A 45 -7.93 -8.06 1.83
N PHE A 46 -6.86 -7.53 1.27
CA PHE A 46 -5.94 -8.26 0.44
C PHE A 46 -4.81 -8.82 1.31
N THR A 47 -4.54 -10.11 1.19
CA THR A 47 -3.40 -10.75 1.85
C THR A 47 -2.53 -11.42 0.79
N VAL A 48 -1.32 -10.92 0.63
CA VAL A 48 -0.32 -11.52 -0.27
C VAL A 48 0.36 -12.67 0.45
N ILE A 49 0.24 -13.88 -0.09
CA ILE A 49 0.66 -15.12 0.56
C ILE A 49 1.69 -15.83 -0.31
N GLY A 50 2.84 -16.15 0.27
CA GLY A 50 3.91 -16.88 -0.40
C GLY A 50 3.59 -18.36 -0.62
N ILE A 51 3.98 -18.90 -1.77
CA ILE A 51 3.83 -20.31 -2.13
C ILE A 51 5.24 -20.96 -2.10
N PRO A 52 5.40 -22.15 -1.54
CA PRO A 52 4.40 -23.07 -0.97
C PRO A 52 4.16 -22.92 0.55
N ARG A 53 4.89 -22.04 1.24
CA ARG A 53 4.94 -22.02 2.72
C ARG A 53 3.75 -21.34 3.38
N GLY A 54 2.97 -20.54 2.65
CA GLY A 54 1.83 -19.79 3.20
C GLY A 54 2.22 -18.59 4.06
N GLU A 55 3.44 -18.08 3.91
CA GLU A 55 3.92 -16.88 4.62
C GLU A 55 3.20 -15.63 4.12
N GLY A 56 2.76 -14.76 5.03
CA GLY A 56 2.24 -13.44 4.69
C GLY A 56 3.38 -12.56 4.19
N GLY A 57 3.24 -11.99 2.98
CA GLY A 57 4.21 -11.09 2.39
C GLY A 57 3.83 -9.63 2.48
N HIS A 58 2.52 -9.33 2.39
CA HIS A 58 1.97 -7.98 2.40
C HIS A 58 0.48 -7.99 2.68
N SER A 59 -0.08 -6.88 3.15
CA SER A 59 -1.52 -6.71 3.32
C SER A 59 -1.94 -5.30 2.95
N ALA A 60 -3.11 -5.18 2.32
CA ALA A 60 -3.74 -3.91 2.00
C ALA A 60 -5.25 -3.97 2.20
N LEU A 61 -5.90 -2.81 2.30
CA LEU A 61 -7.34 -2.71 2.44
C LEU A 61 -7.93 -1.92 1.26
N MET A 62 -8.83 -2.55 0.51
CA MET A 62 -9.69 -1.81 -0.40
C MET A 62 -10.95 -1.37 0.33
N ILE A 63 -11.24 -0.07 0.28
CA ILE A 63 -12.43 0.53 0.87
C ILE A 63 -13.32 0.98 -0.28
N ASN A 64 -14.51 0.38 -0.36
CA ASN A 64 -15.55 0.72 -1.32
C ASN A 64 -16.69 1.44 -0.60
N GLY A 65 -16.72 2.76 -0.69
CA GLY A 65 -17.70 3.63 -0.02
C GLY A 65 -18.11 4.78 -0.96
N SER A 66 -18.05 6.02 -0.49
CA SER A 66 -18.30 7.21 -1.30
C SER A 66 -17.36 7.37 -2.50
N GLN A 67 -16.25 6.69 -2.46
CA GLN A 67 -15.33 6.38 -3.57
C GLN A 67 -14.56 5.10 -3.24
N ARG A 68 -13.95 4.48 -4.25
CA ARG A 68 -13.11 3.29 -4.03
C ARG A 68 -11.64 3.69 -3.95
N VAL A 69 -10.99 3.29 -2.86
CA VAL A 69 -9.57 3.51 -2.60
C VAL A 69 -8.90 2.21 -2.14
N ILE A 70 -7.58 2.12 -2.26
CA ILE A 70 -6.77 1.10 -1.57
C ILE A 70 -5.86 1.81 -0.57
N TYR A 71 -5.89 1.36 0.68
CA TYR A 71 -4.90 1.68 1.69
C TYR A 71 -3.83 0.60 1.67
N ASP A 72 -2.63 0.96 1.28
CA ASP A 72 -1.49 0.05 1.01
C ASP A 72 -0.27 0.46 1.84
N PRO A 73 -0.27 0.21 3.17
CA PRO A 73 0.78 0.66 4.07
C PRO A 73 2.13 0.01 3.71
N ALA A 74 3.15 0.84 3.56
CA ALA A 74 4.49 0.45 3.16
C ALA A 74 4.57 -0.30 1.82
N GLY A 75 3.53 -0.17 0.98
CA GLY A 75 3.53 -0.69 -0.39
C GLY A 75 4.49 0.09 -1.29
N SER A 76 5.03 -0.60 -2.28
CA SER A 76 5.90 -0.01 -3.31
C SER A 76 5.23 0.06 -4.67
N TRP A 77 3.97 -0.39 -4.77
CA TRP A 77 3.24 -0.35 -6.02
C TRP A 77 2.81 1.06 -6.38
N GLN A 78 3.17 1.48 -7.56
CA GLN A 78 2.83 2.79 -8.10
C GLN A 78 2.35 2.66 -9.54
N HIS A 79 1.45 3.52 -9.94
CA HIS A 79 0.96 3.60 -11.31
C HIS A 79 0.76 5.08 -11.70
N PRO A 80 1.22 5.53 -12.89
CA PRO A 80 1.19 6.94 -13.29
C PRO A 80 -0.23 7.54 -13.30
N ASN A 81 -1.26 6.73 -13.54
CA ASN A 81 -2.66 7.15 -13.56
C ASN A 81 -3.40 7.01 -12.23
N ILE A 82 -2.73 6.49 -11.19
CA ILE A 82 -3.30 6.34 -9.85
C ILE A 82 -2.67 7.40 -8.94
N PRO A 83 -3.44 8.42 -8.52
CA PRO A 83 -2.95 9.36 -7.52
C PRO A 83 -2.82 8.69 -6.16
N GLU A 84 -1.75 9.01 -5.46
CA GLU A 84 -1.41 8.50 -4.15
C GLU A 84 -1.22 9.65 -3.17
N ARG A 85 -1.70 9.47 -1.92
CA ARG A 85 -1.42 10.34 -0.78
C ARG A 85 -1.05 9.50 0.43
N GLY A 86 0.21 9.61 0.85
CA GLY A 86 0.76 8.68 1.84
C GLY A 86 0.59 7.26 1.33
N ASP A 87 -0.13 6.43 2.08
CA ASP A 87 -0.37 5.03 1.73
C ASP A 87 -1.75 4.80 1.05
N VAL A 88 -2.44 5.85 0.60
CA VAL A 88 -3.78 5.74 -0.01
C VAL A 88 -3.71 5.96 -1.50
N LEU A 89 -4.18 4.97 -2.25
CA LEU A 89 -4.32 4.95 -3.70
C LEU A 89 -5.77 5.30 -4.08
N TYR A 90 -5.95 6.30 -4.94
CA TYR A 90 -7.27 6.80 -5.33
C TYR A 90 -7.67 6.37 -6.74
N GLY A 91 -8.99 6.31 -7.00
CA GLY A 91 -9.50 6.02 -8.33
C GLY A 91 -9.39 4.56 -8.74
N ILE A 92 -9.63 3.65 -7.81
CA ILE A 92 -9.50 2.21 -8.02
C ILE A 92 -10.71 1.67 -8.78
N THR A 93 -10.63 1.68 -10.10
CA THR A 93 -11.58 0.98 -10.98
C THR A 93 -11.37 -0.54 -10.89
N ASP A 94 -12.27 -1.33 -11.48
CA ASP A 94 -12.10 -2.79 -11.52
C ASP A 94 -10.84 -3.20 -12.28
N ASN A 95 -10.48 -2.48 -13.33
CA ASN A 95 -9.24 -2.71 -14.06
C ASN A 95 -8.01 -2.43 -13.19
N PHE A 96 -8.00 -1.33 -12.44
CA PHE A 96 -6.90 -1.01 -11.55
C PHE A 96 -6.82 -1.97 -10.35
N LYS A 97 -7.96 -2.40 -9.80
CA LYS A 97 -8.02 -3.46 -8.79
C LYS A 97 -7.33 -4.73 -9.31
N ASN A 98 -7.72 -5.20 -10.50
CA ASN A 98 -7.14 -6.40 -11.08
C ASN A 98 -5.63 -6.23 -11.35
N PHE A 99 -5.23 -5.07 -11.83
CA PHE A 99 -3.82 -4.77 -12.06
C PHE A 99 -2.99 -4.77 -10.76
N TYR A 100 -3.58 -4.25 -9.67
CA TYR A 100 -2.98 -4.29 -8.34
C TYR A 100 -2.80 -5.73 -7.83
N ILE A 101 -3.84 -6.57 -7.98
CA ILE A 101 -3.81 -7.98 -7.60
C ILE A 101 -2.76 -8.72 -8.43
N ASP A 102 -2.77 -8.56 -9.75
CA ASP A 102 -1.83 -9.23 -10.65
C ASP A 102 -0.37 -8.86 -10.34
N TYR A 103 -0.13 -7.61 -9.97
CA TYR A 103 1.20 -7.17 -9.56
C TYR A 103 1.70 -7.93 -8.33
N HIS A 104 0.83 -8.14 -7.34
CA HIS A 104 1.19 -8.81 -6.09
C HIS A 104 1.14 -10.34 -6.17
N ALA A 105 0.43 -10.90 -7.15
CA ALA A 105 0.30 -12.34 -7.38
C ALA A 105 1.40 -12.91 -8.30
N ARG A 106 2.59 -12.30 -8.31
CA ARG A 106 3.68 -12.75 -9.20
C ARG A 106 4.40 -13.98 -8.67
N GLU A 107 4.70 -14.92 -9.59
CA GLU A 107 5.61 -16.06 -9.41
C GLU A 107 5.26 -16.97 -8.22
N THR A 108 5.72 -16.62 -7.03
CA THR A 108 5.61 -17.42 -5.81
C THR A 108 4.59 -16.87 -4.82
N TYR A 109 3.75 -15.93 -5.24
CA TYR A 109 2.73 -15.32 -4.40
C TYR A 109 1.35 -15.42 -5.02
N TRP A 110 0.33 -15.46 -4.17
CA TRP A 110 -1.06 -15.28 -4.55
C TRP A 110 -1.72 -14.28 -3.61
N VAL A 111 -2.84 -13.70 -4.01
CA VAL A 111 -3.56 -12.72 -3.22
C VAL A 111 -4.90 -13.31 -2.80
N ALA A 112 -5.10 -13.44 -1.49
CA ALA A 112 -6.40 -13.74 -0.91
C ALA A 112 -7.21 -12.45 -0.77
N GLU A 113 -8.51 -12.52 -1.10
CA GLU A 113 -9.46 -11.41 -0.97
C GLU A 113 -10.55 -11.79 0.03
N ASP A 114 -10.56 -11.13 1.20
CA ASP A 114 -11.59 -11.30 2.22
C ASP A 114 -12.45 -10.05 2.31
N THR A 115 -13.72 -10.15 1.90
CA THR A 115 -14.62 -9.00 1.80
C THR A 115 -15.72 -9.05 2.84
N ILE A 116 -15.89 -7.93 3.57
CA ILE A 116 -17.03 -7.65 4.44
C ILE A 116 -17.89 -6.55 3.83
N ARG A 117 -19.19 -6.75 3.77
CA ARG A 117 -20.14 -5.71 3.39
C ARG A 117 -20.41 -4.79 4.57
N VAL A 118 -20.46 -3.50 4.29
CA VAL A 118 -20.81 -2.50 5.28
C VAL A 118 -22.30 -2.17 5.13
N PRO A 119 -23.12 -2.24 6.20
CA PRO A 119 -24.52 -1.86 6.15
C PRO A 119 -24.68 -0.39 5.72
N LEU A 120 -25.74 -0.10 4.94
CA LEU A 120 -25.97 1.25 4.39
C LEU A 120 -26.25 2.32 5.45
N ASP A 121 -26.66 1.91 6.64
CA ASP A 121 -26.92 2.81 7.76
C ASP A 121 -25.64 3.24 8.52
N VAL A 122 -24.51 2.63 8.19
CA VAL A 122 -23.18 2.96 8.77
C VAL A 122 -22.13 3.31 7.70
N ALA A 123 -22.52 3.35 6.41
CA ALA A 123 -21.62 3.59 5.29
C ALA A 123 -21.42 5.09 4.98
#